data_5ac80a298dec1d4629b2540ee31d6357
#
_entry.id   5ac80a298dec1d4629b2540ee31d6357
#
_cell.length_a   1.000
_cell.length_b   1.000
_cell.length_c   1.000
_cell.angle_alpha   90.00
_cell.angle_beta   90.00
_cell.angle_gamma   90.00
#
_symmetry.space_group_name_H-M   'P 1'
#
loop_
_entity.id
_entity.type
_entity.pdbx_description
1 polymer ?
#
loop_
_entity_poly.entity_id
_entity_poly.type
_entity_poly.pdbx_seq_one_letter_code
_entity_poly.pdbx_strand_id
1 'polypeptide(L)'
;CSLCITHSPVHTVEYYTKMAFELIELGADEICIKDMAGIGRPYTLGRIVANIKEKYPEIPIQYHSHAGPGFNGASIMEVCNAGCDYIDVGMEPLSWGTGHADLLTVQAMLKDAGYKVPEINMEAYMKVRALVQEFMDDFLGLYISPKNRLMNSLLIGPGLPGGMMGSLMADLEKNLETINKSNIKNNKPLMSHCLLYTSDAADDSLR
;
A
#
# COMPACT_ATOMS: atom_id res chain seq x y z
N CYS A 1 -12.69 1.46 12.99
CA CYS A 1 -11.78 2.62 12.95
C CYS A 1 -10.50 2.30 12.21
N SER A 2 -9.89 3.29 11.51
CA SER A 2 -8.67 3.08 10.72
C SER A 2 -7.48 3.84 11.29
N LEU A 3 -6.37 3.14 11.51
CA LEU A 3 -5.06 3.70 11.82
C LEU A 3 -4.31 3.91 10.50
N CYS A 4 -4.24 5.14 10.01
CA CYS A 4 -3.52 5.46 8.79
C CYS A 4 -2.02 5.42 9.04
N ILE A 5 -1.35 4.42 8.48
CA ILE A 5 0.07 4.19 8.69
C ILE A 5 0.89 5.20 7.89
N THR A 6 1.83 5.83 8.58
CA THR A 6 2.90 6.62 7.99
C THR A 6 4.23 6.26 8.65
N HIS A 7 5.33 6.67 8.04
CA HIS A 7 6.67 6.38 8.55
C HIS A 7 7.39 7.68 8.88
N SER A 8 7.59 7.92 10.18
CA SER A 8 8.35 9.07 10.68
C SER A 8 8.86 8.76 12.10
N PRO A 9 9.80 9.55 12.64
CA PRO A 9 10.33 9.34 14.00
C PRO A 9 9.28 9.37 15.11
N VAL A 10 8.12 10.00 14.90
CA VAL A 10 7.05 10.10 15.91
C VAL A 10 5.99 9.00 15.76
N HIS A 11 5.89 8.36 14.61
CA HIS A 11 4.91 7.31 14.31
C HIS A 11 5.48 5.93 14.64
N THR A 12 5.70 5.70 15.94
CA THR A 12 6.28 4.47 16.48
C THR A 12 5.23 3.39 16.72
N VAL A 13 5.66 2.18 17.09
CA VAL A 13 4.78 1.10 17.53
C VAL A 13 3.91 1.57 18.71
N GLU A 14 4.54 2.24 19.68
CA GLU A 14 3.87 2.75 20.88
C GLU A 14 2.81 3.80 20.55
N TYR A 15 3.11 4.69 19.60
CA TYR A 15 2.15 5.71 19.12
C TYR A 15 0.88 5.05 18.56
N TYR A 16 1.02 4.09 17.65
CA TYR A 16 -0.13 3.41 17.04
C TYR A 16 -0.85 2.50 18.01
N THR A 17 -0.12 1.80 18.88
CA THR A 17 -0.72 0.96 19.92
C THR A 17 -1.58 1.79 20.87
N LYS A 18 -1.06 2.93 21.35
CA LYS A 18 -1.81 3.86 22.21
C LYS A 18 -3.07 4.39 21.51
N MET A 19 -2.95 4.82 20.27
CA MET A 19 -4.09 5.30 19.48
C MET A 19 -5.14 4.21 19.30
N ALA A 20 -4.75 2.97 19.03
CA ALA A 20 -5.68 1.85 18.94
C ALA A 20 -6.44 1.64 20.25
N PHE A 21 -5.75 1.66 21.37
CA PHE A 21 -6.38 1.49 22.70
C PHE A 21 -7.39 2.60 22.98
N GLU A 22 -7.05 3.85 22.71
CA GLU A 22 -7.95 4.99 22.88
C GLU A 22 -9.21 4.84 22.01
N LEU A 23 -9.06 4.40 20.75
CA LEU A 23 -10.21 4.18 19.86
C LEU A 23 -11.11 3.04 20.36
N ILE A 24 -10.54 1.93 20.83
CA ILE A 24 -11.31 0.81 21.40
C ILE A 24 -12.04 1.25 22.66
N GLU A 25 -11.40 1.99 23.56
CA GLU A 25 -12.02 2.52 24.79
C GLU A 25 -13.14 3.53 24.47
N LEU A 26 -13.11 4.20 23.32
CA LEU A 26 -14.16 5.06 22.79
C LEU A 26 -15.28 4.29 22.06
N GLY A 27 -15.18 2.97 21.96
CA GLY A 27 -16.22 2.11 21.39
C GLY A 27 -15.99 1.70 19.95
N ALA A 28 -14.75 1.64 19.48
CA ALA A 28 -14.47 1.03 18.17
C ALA A 28 -14.70 -0.49 18.23
N ASP A 29 -15.51 -1.00 17.31
CA ASP A 29 -15.83 -2.44 17.18
C ASP A 29 -14.75 -3.22 16.43
N GLU A 30 -13.92 -2.54 15.66
CA GLU A 30 -12.88 -3.09 14.80
C GLU A 30 -11.77 -2.06 14.59
N ILE A 31 -10.53 -2.52 14.45
CA ILE A 31 -9.38 -1.69 14.09
C ILE A 31 -8.84 -2.12 12.72
N CYS A 32 -8.79 -1.17 11.79
CA CYS A 32 -8.12 -1.34 10.51
C CYS A 32 -6.72 -0.73 10.56
N ILE A 33 -5.70 -1.54 10.36
CA ILE A 33 -4.33 -1.08 10.09
C ILE A 33 -4.27 -0.69 8.61
N LYS A 34 -4.33 0.62 8.33
CA LYS A 34 -4.49 1.14 6.98
C LYS A 34 -3.19 1.70 6.42
N ASP A 35 -2.46 0.87 5.71
CA ASP A 35 -1.21 1.22 5.04
C ASP A 35 -1.46 1.63 3.58
N MET A 36 -1.98 2.84 3.41
CA MET A 36 -2.39 3.38 2.11
C MET A 36 -1.24 3.57 1.12
N ALA A 37 -0.02 3.70 1.60
CA ALA A 37 1.17 3.87 0.77
C ALA A 37 1.96 2.57 0.59
N GLY A 38 1.65 1.54 1.36
CA GLY A 38 2.41 0.29 1.40
C GLY A 38 3.80 0.43 2.01
N ILE A 39 4.01 1.46 2.85
CA ILE A 39 5.33 1.79 3.45
C ILE A 39 5.49 1.28 4.88
N GLY A 40 4.48 0.73 5.47
CA GLY A 40 4.55 0.10 6.78
C GLY A 40 5.62 -0.99 6.79
N ARG A 41 6.52 -0.92 7.77
CA ARG A 41 7.58 -1.92 7.89
C ARG A 41 6.98 -3.20 8.47
N PRO A 42 7.22 -4.37 7.85
CA PRO A 42 6.57 -5.63 8.23
C PRO A 42 6.64 -5.90 9.73
N TYR A 43 7.82 -5.89 10.29
CA TYR A 43 8.03 -6.11 11.73
C TYR A 43 7.29 -5.09 12.61
N THR A 44 7.29 -3.81 12.24
CA THR A 44 6.57 -2.74 12.97
C THR A 44 5.08 -3.01 12.98
N LEU A 45 4.50 -3.36 11.83
CA LEU A 45 3.08 -3.67 11.69
C LEU A 45 2.68 -4.89 12.52
N GLY A 46 3.47 -5.97 12.47
CA GLY A 46 3.26 -7.15 13.32
C GLY A 46 3.27 -6.81 14.80
N ARG A 47 4.20 -5.96 15.25
CA ARG A 47 4.26 -5.50 16.66
C ARG A 47 3.04 -4.70 17.08
N ILE A 48 2.52 -3.83 16.21
CA ILE A 48 1.28 -3.06 16.50
C ILE A 48 0.12 -4.03 16.69
N VAL A 49 -0.06 -4.98 15.76
CA VAL A 49 -1.14 -5.99 15.85
C VAL A 49 -0.98 -6.85 17.11
N ALA A 50 0.22 -7.34 17.40
CA ALA A 50 0.50 -8.15 18.59
C ALA A 50 0.12 -7.41 19.89
N ASN A 51 0.54 -6.15 20.03
CA ASN A 51 0.22 -5.35 21.20
C ASN A 51 -1.29 -5.11 21.37
N ILE A 52 -2.02 -4.92 20.26
CA ILE A 52 -3.49 -4.76 20.32
C ILE A 52 -4.12 -6.08 20.76
N LYS A 53 -3.73 -7.20 20.15
CA LYS A 53 -4.26 -8.53 20.47
C LYS A 53 -3.91 -9.01 21.88
N GLU A 54 -2.78 -8.60 22.42
CA GLU A 54 -2.41 -8.91 23.81
C GLU A 54 -3.39 -8.30 24.83
N LYS A 55 -3.81 -7.04 24.60
CA LYS A 55 -4.73 -6.33 25.51
C LYS A 55 -6.20 -6.58 25.18
N TYR A 56 -6.54 -6.68 23.90
CA TYR A 56 -7.91 -6.82 23.38
C TYR A 56 -7.99 -7.99 22.38
N PRO A 57 -7.90 -9.25 22.82
CA PRO A 57 -7.84 -10.41 21.94
C PRO A 57 -9.08 -10.61 21.07
N GLU A 58 -10.25 -10.14 21.50
CA GLU A 58 -11.53 -10.25 20.81
C GLU A 58 -11.77 -9.16 19.76
N ILE A 59 -11.03 -8.05 19.79
CA ILE A 59 -11.21 -6.98 18.80
C ILE A 59 -10.72 -7.45 17.42
N PRO A 60 -11.61 -7.47 16.40
CA PRO A 60 -11.18 -7.79 15.05
C PRO A 60 -10.17 -6.78 14.52
N ILE A 61 -9.14 -7.27 13.85
CA ILE A 61 -8.13 -6.45 13.19
C ILE A 61 -8.13 -6.75 11.70
N GLN A 62 -8.34 -5.70 10.90
CA GLN A 62 -8.20 -5.71 9.45
C GLN A 62 -6.86 -5.11 9.05
N TYR A 63 -6.23 -5.69 8.06
CA TYR A 63 -5.05 -5.12 7.40
C TYR A 63 -5.36 -4.73 5.96
N HIS A 64 -5.31 -3.44 5.69
CA HIS A 64 -5.51 -2.82 4.38
C HIS A 64 -4.19 -2.22 3.93
N SER A 65 -3.58 -2.76 2.87
CA SER A 65 -2.25 -2.31 2.44
C SER A 65 -2.10 -2.35 0.93
N HIS A 66 -1.42 -1.32 0.41
CA HIS A 66 -1.03 -1.25 -0.99
C HIS A 66 0.34 -1.89 -1.23
N ALA A 67 0.57 -2.39 -2.45
CA ALA A 67 1.76 -3.18 -2.78
C ALA A 67 2.91 -2.36 -3.38
N GLY A 68 2.74 -1.04 -3.56
CA GLY A 68 3.64 -0.15 -4.30
C GLY A 68 5.13 -0.37 -4.04
N PRO A 69 5.63 -0.24 -2.79
CA PRO A 69 7.05 -0.42 -2.47
C PRO A 69 7.55 -1.86 -2.44
N GLY A 70 6.63 -2.85 -2.41
CA GLY A 70 6.99 -4.26 -2.37
C GLY A 70 7.03 -4.92 -0.99
N PHE A 71 6.67 -4.22 0.10
CA PHE A 71 6.63 -4.81 1.45
C PHE A 71 5.40 -5.68 1.72
N ASN A 72 4.37 -5.53 0.93
CA ASN A 72 3.02 -6.02 1.21
C ASN A 72 2.96 -7.52 1.60
N GLY A 73 3.61 -8.42 0.84
CA GLY A 73 3.62 -9.85 1.16
C GLY A 73 4.25 -10.14 2.51
N ALA A 74 5.40 -9.55 2.83
CA ALA A 74 6.05 -9.70 4.12
C ALA A 74 5.19 -9.12 5.25
N SER A 75 4.58 -7.95 5.02
CA SER A 75 3.69 -7.30 5.99
C SER A 75 2.46 -8.16 6.29
N ILE A 76 1.84 -8.77 5.27
CA ILE A 76 0.72 -9.70 5.45
C ILE A 76 1.12 -10.85 6.37
N MET A 77 2.28 -11.47 6.14
CA MET A 77 2.74 -12.58 6.97
C MET A 77 2.96 -12.14 8.42
N GLU A 78 3.60 -10.99 8.65
CA GLU A 78 3.84 -10.48 9.99
C GLU A 78 2.56 -10.13 10.76
N VAL A 79 1.58 -9.48 10.11
CA VAL A 79 0.31 -9.16 10.77
C VAL A 79 -0.54 -10.41 11.02
N CYS A 80 -0.54 -11.39 10.12
CA CYS A 80 -1.23 -12.66 10.33
C CYS A 80 -0.61 -13.45 11.48
N ASN A 81 0.73 -13.53 11.55
CA ASN A 81 1.43 -14.17 12.66
C ASN A 81 1.11 -13.50 14.01
N ALA A 82 0.80 -12.22 13.99
CA ALA A 82 0.43 -11.44 15.18
C ALA A 82 -1.07 -11.51 15.53
N GLY A 83 -1.90 -12.21 14.71
CA GLY A 83 -3.33 -12.41 14.99
C GLY A 83 -4.29 -11.49 14.25
N CYS A 84 -3.90 -10.94 13.10
CA CYS A 84 -4.81 -10.19 12.22
C CYS A 84 -5.91 -11.12 11.69
N ASP A 85 -7.17 -10.63 11.66
CA ASP A 85 -8.35 -11.43 11.33
C ASP A 85 -8.75 -11.29 9.85
N TYR A 86 -8.53 -10.12 9.25
CA TYR A 86 -8.96 -9.82 7.88
C TYR A 86 -7.83 -9.19 7.08
N ILE A 87 -7.63 -9.67 5.85
CA ILE A 87 -6.65 -9.13 4.90
C ILE A 87 -7.36 -8.66 3.65
N ASP A 88 -7.18 -7.40 3.30
CA ASP A 88 -7.66 -6.86 2.03
C ASP A 88 -6.73 -7.28 0.90
N VAL A 89 -7.32 -7.79 -0.17
CA VAL A 89 -6.60 -8.31 -1.34
C VAL A 89 -7.16 -7.71 -2.63
N GLY A 90 -6.33 -7.69 -3.65
CA GLY A 90 -6.72 -7.34 -5.00
C GLY A 90 -6.98 -8.58 -5.86
N MET A 91 -7.34 -8.33 -7.11
CA MET A 91 -7.54 -9.35 -8.12
C MET A 91 -6.92 -8.88 -9.45
N GLU A 92 -6.23 -9.78 -10.16
CA GLU A 92 -5.78 -9.49 -11.52
C GLU A 92 -6.95 -9.11 -12.45
N PRO A 93 -6.73 -8.12 -13.33
CA PRO A 93 -5.48 -7.42 -13.64
C PRO A 93 -5.21 -6.16 -12.79
N LEU A 94 -5.95 -5.91 -11.72
CA LEU A 94 -5.87 -4.69 -10.90
C LEU A 94 -5.10 -4.88 -9.59
N SER A 95 -4.55 -6.08 -9.33
CA SER A 95 -3.67 -6.35 -8.20
C SER A 95 -2.25 -5.84 -8.41
N TRP A 96 -1.47 -5.76 -7.33
CA TRP A 96 -0.08 -5.31 -7.28
C TRP A 96 0.13 -3.80 -7.56
N GLY A 97 1.35 -3.38 -7.65
CA GLY A 97 1.69 -1.97 -7.85
C GLY A 97 1.00 -1.07 -6.83
N THR A 98 0.23 -0.09 -7.30
CA THR A 98 -0.57 0.80 -6.43
C THR A 98 -1.86 0.16 -5.91
N GLY A 99 -2.19 -1.06 -6.33
CA GLY A 99 -3.26 -1.89 -5.79
C GLY A 99 -2.81 -2.71 -4.58
N HIS A 100 -3.62 -3.72 -4.23
CA HIS A 100 -3.32 -4.68 -3.15
C HIS A 100 -2.56 -5.90 -3.69
N ALA A 101 -2.02 -6.72 -2.79
CA ALA A 101 -1.50 -8.04 -3.17
C ALA A 101 -2.61 -8.90 -3.78
N ASP A 102 -2.24 -9.78 -4.71
CA ASP A 102 -3.21 -10.63 -5.39
C ASP A 102 -3.78 -11.70 -4.47
N LEU A 103 -5.09 -11.92 -4.58
CA LEU A 103 -5.85 -12.90 -3.81
C LEU A 103 -5.25 -14.31 -3.88
N LEU A 104 -4.86 -14.77 -5.07
CA LEU A 104 -4.32 -16.14 -5.25
C LEU A 104 -2.96 -16.28 -4.56
N THR A 105 -2.11 -15.24 -4.68
CA THR A 105 -0.81 -15.23 -4.03
C THR A 105 -0.95 -15.22 -2.51
N VAL A 106 -1.81 -14.35 -1.97
CA VAL A 106 -2.05 -14.27 -0.52
C VAL A 106 -2.63 -15.57 0.02
N GLN A 107 -3.61 -16.17 -0.69
CA GLN A 107 -4.16 -17.48 -0.30
C GLN A 107 -3.07 -18.55 -0.27
N ALA A 108 -2.21 -18.62 -1.29
CA ALA A 108 -1.13 -19.60 -1.35
C ALA A 108 -0.13 -19.43 -0.20
N MET A 109 0.29 -18.19 0.10
CA MET A 109 1.19 -17.87 1.20
C MET A 109 0.60 -18.28 2.56
N LEU A 110 -0.66 -17.96 2.80
CA LEU A 110 -1.32 -18.26 4.07
C LEU A 110 -1.58 -19.77 4.24
N LYS A 111 -1.95 -20.48 3.16
CA LYS A 111 -2.07 -21.96 3.18
C LYS A 111 -0.73 -22.64 3.47
N ASP A 112 0.35 -22.19 2.85
CA ASP A 112 1.71 -22.71 3.10
C ASP A 112 2.13 -22.51 4.57
N ALA A 113 1.76 -21.39 5.15
CA ALA A 113 1.99 -21.08 6.57
C ALA A 113 1.03 -21.81 7.54
N GLY A 114 0.11 -22.65 7.03
CA GLY A 114 -0.80 -23.46 7.84
C GLY A 114 -2.10 -22.78 8.27
N TYR A 115 -2.41 -21.61 7.73
CA TYR A 115 -3.67 -20.92 8.02
C TYR A 115 -4.85 -21.55 7.28
N LYS A 116 -6.00 -21.57 7.94
CA LYS A 116 -7.27 -21.88 7.30
C LYS A 116 -7.78 -20.63 6.59
N VAL A 117 -7.81 -20.68 5.28
CA VAL A 117 -8.32 -19.58 4.44
C VAL A 117 -9.49 -20.09 3.59
N PRO A 118 -10.44 -19.21 3.22
CA PRO A 118 -11.55 -19.59 2.36
C PRO A 118 -11.08 -20.17 1.03
N GLU A 119 -11.80 -21.17 0.53
CA GLU A 119 -11.55 -21.70 -0.82
C GLU A 119 -12.08 -20.75 -1.88
N ILE A 120 -11.27 -20.54 -2.92
CA ILE A 120 -11.62 -19.69 -4.04
C ILE A 120 -12.32 -20.53 -5.10
N ASN A 121 -13.50 -20.11 -5.55
CA ASN A 121 -14.13 -20.67 -6.73
C ASN A 121 -13.35 -20.21 -7.97
N MET A 122 -12.44 -21.06 -8.44
CA MET A 122 -11.56 -20.75 -9.57
C MET A 122 -12.30 -20.49 -10.88
N GLU A 123 -13.43 -21.17 -11.12
CA GLU A 123 -14.25 -20.90 -12.32
C GLU A 123 -14.83 -19.48 -12.29
N ALA A 124 -15.38 -19.07 -11.15
CA ALA A 124 -15.89 -17.71 -10.96
C ALA A 124 -14.75 -16.69 -11.03
N TYR A 125 -13.60 -16.97 -10.38
CA TYR A 125 -12.41 -16.11 -10.43
C TYR A 125 -11.98 -15.86 -11.87
N MET A 126 -11.83 -16.90 -12.70
CA MET A 126 -11.39 -16.77 -14.10
C MET A 126 -12.39 -16.00 -14.96
N LYS A 127 -13.70 -16.18 -14.73
CA LYS A 127 -14.74 -15.40 -15.42
C LYS A 127 -14.66 -13.91 -15.07
N VAL A 128 -14.55 -13.58 -13.78
CA VAL A 128 -14.43 -12.18 -13.33
C VAL A 128 -13.13 -11.56 -13.86
N ARG A 129 -12.01 -12.29 -13.78
CA ARG A 129 -10.72 -11.83 -14.32
C ARG A 129 -10.81 -11.50 -15.81
N ALA A 130 -11.46 -12.33 -16.61
CA ALA A 130 -11.64 -12.11 -18.03
C ALA A 130 -12.48 -10.83 -18.30
N LEU A 131 -13.61 -10.67 -17.58
CA LEU A 131 -14.46 -9.49 -17.71
C LEU A 131 -13.73 -8.20 -17.29
N VAL A 132 -12.97 -8.23 -16.21
CA VAL A 132 -12.18 -7.07 -15.76
C VAL A 132 -11.06 -6.76 -16.76
N GLN A 133 -10.44 -7.79 -17.37
CA GLN A 133 -9.43 -7.58 -18.41
C GLN A 133 -10.02 -6.93 -19.65
N GLU A 134 -11.17 -7.40 -20.13
CA GLU A 134 -11.90 -6.79 -21.25
C GLU A 134 -12.22 -5.31 -20.95
N PHE A 135 -12.72 -5.01 -19.75
CA PHE A 135 -13.01 -3.64 -19.34
C PHE A 135 -11.73 -2.78 -19.24
N MET A 136 -10.61 -3.37 -18.80
CA MET A 136 -9.30 -2.70 -18.81
C MET A 136 -8.84 -2.37 -20.23
N ASP A 137 -8.99 -3.30 -21.16
CA ASP A 137 -8.53 -3.15 -22.53
C ASP A 137 -9.38 -2.13 -23.29
N ASP A 138 -10.70 -2.16 -23.08
CA ASP A 138 -11.65 -1.29 -23.79
C ASP A 138 -11.74 0.12 -23.19
N PHE A 139 -11.56 0.28 -21.89
CA PHE A 139 -11.86 1.54 -21.22
C PHE A 139 -10.80 1.98 -20.20
N LEU A 140 -10.56 1.20 -19.14
CA LEU A 140 -9.72 1.65 -18.03
C LEU A 140 -8.26 1.87 -18.43
N GLY A 141 -7.74 1.10 -19.39
CA GLY A 141 -6.37 1.23 -19.89
C GLY A 141 -6.06 2.62 -20.48
N LEU A 142 -7.07 3.39 -20.86
CA LEU A 142 -6.91 4.77 -21.30
C LEU A 142 -6.62 5.74 -20.13
N TYR A 143 -7.04 5.38 -18.92
CA TYR A 143 -6.96 6.24 -17.72
C TYR A 143 -5.92 5.74 -16.70
N ILE A 144 -5.63 4.44 -16.69
CA ILE A 144 -4.68 3.84 -15.76
C ILE A 144 -3.33 3.62 -16.44
N SER A 145 -2.31 4.36 -16.01
CA SER A 145 -0.95 4.12 -16.47
C SER A 145 -0.51 2.68 -16.19
N PRO A 146 0.10 1.98 -17.17
CA PRO A 146 0.70 0.65 -16.93
C PRO A 146 1.69 0.63 -15.75
N LYS A 147 2.34 1.75 -15.45
CA LYS A 147 3.26 1.90 -14.32
C LYS A 147 2.59 1.74 -12.96
N ASN A 148 1.28 2.01 -12.85
CA ASN A 148 0.53 1.81 -11.61
C ASN A 148 0.42 0.34 -11.19
N ARG A 149 0.65 -0.58 -12.12
CA ARG A 149 0.64 -2.03 -11.86
C ARG A 149 2.03 -2.60 -11.55
N LEU A 150 3.05 -1.74 -11.52
CA LEU A 150 4.43 -2.13 -11.22
C LEU A 150 4.78 -1.75 -9.77
N MET A 151 5.43 -2.66 -9.07
CA MET A 151 6.09 -2.32 -7.81
C MET A 151 7.31 -1.45 -8.09
N ASN A 152 7.51 -0.44 -7.25
CA ASN A 152 8.63 0.47 -7.37
C ASN A 152 9.18 0.82 -5.98
N SER A 153 10.40 0.38 -5.69
CA SER A 153 11.06 0.61 -4.40
C SER A 153 11.29 2.09 -4.07
N LEU A 154 11.31 2.98 -5.07
CA LEU A 154 11.42 4.43 -4.84
C LEU A 154 10.19 5.00 -4.10
N LEU A 155 9.06 4.29 -4.11
CA LEU A 155 7.86 4.67 -3.37
C LEU A 155 8.01 4.58 -1.85
N ILE A 156 9.09 3.99 -1.36
CA ILE A 156 9.39 3.90 0.09
C ILE A 156 9.52 5.29 0.73
N GLY A 157 10.06 6.27 -0.01
CA GLY A 157 10.35 7.60 0.49
C GLY A 157 9.12 8.52 0.65
N PRO A 158 8.31 8.74 -0.41
CA PRO A 158 7.27 9.77 -0.38
C PRO A 158 6.10 9.48 0.56
N GLY A 159 5.80 8.20 0.85
CA GLY A 159 4.70 7.82 1.74
C GLY A 159 3.32 8.27 1.28
N LEU A 160 3.11 8.46 -0.02
CA LEU A 160 1.84 8.91 -0.58
C LEU A 160 0.85 7.75 -0.75
N PRO A 161 -0.45 7.98 -0.50
CA PRO A 161 -1.48 6.97 -0.73
C PRO A 161 -1.45 6.40 -2.15
N GLY A 162 -1.69 5.08 -2.29
CA GLY A 162 -1.55 4.37 -3.57
C GLY A 162 -2.36 4.98 -4.72
N GLY A 163 -3.61 5.41 -4.46
CA GLY A 163 -4.46 6.07 -5.46
C GLY A 163 -3.92 7.44 -5.91
N MET A 164 -3.39 8.22 -4.97
CA MET A 164 -2.76 9.52 -5.29
C MET A 164 -1.43 9.34 -5.99
N MET A 165 -0.68 8.28 -5.66
CA MET A 165 0.63 8.00 -6.24
C MET A 165 0.56 7.85 -7.75
N GLY A 166 -0.43 7.10 -8.26
CA GLY A 166 -0.59 6.90 -9.70
C GLY A 166 -0.80 8.21 -10.46
N SER A 167 -1.67 9.07 -9.96
CA SER A 167 -1.96 10.39 -10.57
C SER A 167 -0.75 11.31 -10.48
N LEU A 168 -0.15 11.43 -9.30
CA LEU A 168 1.02 12.28 -9.09
C LEU A 168 2.23 11.86 -9.92
N MET A 169 2.47 10.55 -10.06
CA MET A 169 3.56 10.05 -10.90
C MET A 169 3.36 10.41 -12.37
N ALA A 170 2.14 10.27 -12.89
CA ALA A 170 1.82 10.66 -14.27
C ALA A 170 1.98 12.17 -14.49
N ASP A 171 1.53 12.99 -13.53
CA ASP A 171 1.66 14.43 -13.59
C ASP A 171 3.11 14.89 -13.46
N LEU A 172 3.89 14.26 -12.57
CA LEU A 172 5.32 14.55 -12.43
C LEU A 172 6.11 14.24 -13.70
N GLU A 173 5.84 13.11 -14.35
CA GLU A 173 6.48 12.75 -15.62
C GLU A 173 6.15 13.76 -16.73
N LYS A 174 4.87 14.11 -16.87
CA LYS A 174 4.42 15.11 -17.83
C LYS A 174 5.03 16.48 -17.57
N ASN A 175 5.10 16.89 -16.32
CA ASN A 175 5.72 18.15 -15.92
C ASN A 175 7.23 18.13 -16.17
N LEU A 176 7.91 17.01 -15.86
CA LEU A 176 9.34 16.84 -16.12
C LEU A 176 9.66 16.95 -17.63
N GLU A 177 8.87 16.32 -18.49
CA GLU A 177 9.01 16.47 -19.94
C GLU A 177 8.86 17.94 -20.38
N THR A 178 7.86 18.63 -19.84
CA THR A 178 7.58 20.03 -20.17
C THR A 178 8.71 20.95 -19.70
N ILE A 179 9.21 20.76 -18.47
CA ILE A 179 10.34 21.49 -17.91
C ILE A 179 11.60 21.22 -18.74
N ASN A 180 11.88 19.96 -19.08
CA ASN A 180 13.07 19.61 -19.85
C ASN A 180 13.01 20.14 -21.28
N LYS A 181 11.85 20.14 -21.93
CA LYS A 181 11.68 20.84 -23.22
C LYS A 181 11.98 22.33 -23.14
N SER A 182 11.57 22.98 -22.03
CA SER A 182 11.90 24.39 -21.78
C SER A 182 13.37 24.60 -21.46
N ASN A 183 13.96 23.70 -20.66
CA ASN A 183 15.39 23.76 -20.30
C ASN A 183 16.29 23.61 -21.52
N ILE A 184 15.96 22.68 -22.45
CA ILE A 184 16.69 22.53 -23.72
C ILE A 184 16.65 23.85 -24.50
N LYS A 185 15.48 24.48 -24.64
CA LYS A 185 15.34 25.76 -25.37
C LYS A 185 16.14 26.90 -24.76
N ASN A 186 16.38 26.84 -23.45
CA ASN A 186 17.05 27.90 -22.70
C ASN A 186 18.50 27.55 -22.30
N ASN A 187 19.08 26.50 -22.87
CA ASN A 187 20.43 25.98 -22.54
C ASN A 187 20.63 25.74 -21.02
N LYS A 188 19.60 25.27 -20.32
CA LYS A 188 19.64 24.90 -18.89
C LYS A 188 19.87 23.41 -18.72
N PRO A 189 20.46 22.97 -17.61
CA PRO A 189 20.61 21.54 -17.32
C PRO A 189 19.26 20.84 -17.25
N LEU A 190 19.22 19.56 -17.70
CA LEU A 190 18.04 18.73 -17.62
C LEU A 190 17.76 18.32 -16.18
N MET A 191 16.50 18.38 -15.77
CA MET A 191 16.07 17.80 -14.51
C MET A 191 15.91 16.29 -14.65
N SER A 192 16.36 15.55 -13.66
CA SER A 192 16.17 14.09 -13.56
C SER A 192 14.97 13.77 -12.67
N HIS A 193 14.41 12.57 -12.82
CA HIS A 193 13.37 12.05 -11.92
C HIS A 193 13.84 12.04 -10.45
N CYS A 194 15.12 11.77 -10.19
CA CYS A 194 15.67 11.77 -8.83
C CYS A 194 15.52 13.12 -8.13
N LEU A 195 15.70 14.24 -8.84
CA LEU A 195 15.53 15.56 -8.25
C LEU A 195 14.09 15.88 -7.88
N LEU A 196 13.11 15.33 -8.61
CA LEU A 196 11.69 15.46 -8.27
C LEU A 196 11.30 14.62 -7.04
N TYR A 197 11.94 13.48 -6.83
CA TYR A 197 11.72 12.62 -5.66
C TYR A 197 12.49 13.05 -4.42
N THR A 198 13.56 13.84 -4.58
CA THR A 198 14.41 14.32 -3.50
C THR A 198 14.20 15.80 -3.18
N SER A 199 13.43 16.55 -3.99
CA SER A 199 13.01 17.90 -3.62
C SER A 199 11.90 17.84 -2.59
N ASP A 200 12.17 17.43 -1.45
CA ASP A 200 12.24 18.23 -0.30
C ASP A 200 10.97 18.63 0.43
N ALA A 201 10.18 17.61 0.84
CA ALA A 201 9.45 17.80 2.09
C ALA A 201 10.32 17.39 3.30
N ALA A 202 11.46 16.74 3.08
CA ALA A 202 12.35 16.26 4.14
C ALA A 202 13.45 17.26 4.53
N ASP A 203 13.86 18.19 3.65
CA ASP A 203 15.00 19.08 3.90
C ASP A 203 14.61 20.38 4.63
N ASP A 204 13.36 20.80 4.57
CA ASP A 204 12.88 21.93 5.39
C ASP A 204 12.74 21.60 6.88
N SER A 205 12.79 20.32 7.25
CA SER A 205 12.78 19.90 8.67
C SER A 205 14.17 19.79 9.29
N LEU A 206 15.24 20.03 8.51
CA LEU A 206 16.64 19.97 8.95
C LEU A 206 17.35 21.35 8.90
N ARG A 207 16.63 22.42 8.68
CA ARG A 207 17.15 23.79 8.79
C ARG A 207 16.63 24.49 10.03
#